data_daff845f1fffafb5d4b2728af5243bb6
#
_entry.id   daff845f1fffafb5d4b2728af5243bb6
#
_cell.length_a   1.000
_cell.length_b   1.000
_cell.length_c   1.000
_cell.angle_alpha   90.00
_cell.angle_beta   90.00
_cell.angle_gamma   90.00
#
_symmetry.space_group_name_H-M   'P 1'
#
loop_
_entity.id
_entity.type
_entity.pdbx_description
1 polymer ?
#
loop_
_entity_poly.entity_id
_entity_poly.type
_entity_poly.pdbx_seq_one_letter_code
_entity_poly.pdbx_strand_id
1 'polypeptide(L)'
;MRYCPEYCIEVPDDFPVEELTTFMAAARSVLLQPEKGPEWREFAGATNLIGWRYRASTEDWTIYKDCWLQNGPAVNHETLYRRQRALFGMFTSGVSCVESATYALAALASHPGVASIRFDSQRQRDCSPARLRNWIEGKPKAQNLVEQLSKLCTSEDWKLWIDLRNRMSHRSNLPTIVRGAVGGAPPPAKALEFAATSSTPPLAGDLDLFDTLHVWLASTLKSLLIAGTDLCGDGR
;
A
#
# COMPACT_ATOMS: atom_id res chain seq x y z
N MET A 1 -2.53 15.13 10.73
CA MET A 1 -3.71 14.84 9.85
C MET A 1 -4.05 16.08 9.05
N ARG A 2 -4.34 15.96 7.75
CA ARG A 2 -4.81 17.04 6.88
C ARG A 2 -6.09 16.63 6.15
N TYR A 3 -6.93 17.62 5.83
CA TYR A 3 -8.17 17.38 5.10
C TYR A 3 -7.89 17.05 3.62
N CYS A 4 -8.51 15.98 3.13
CA CYS A 4 -8.46 15.60 1.72
C CYS A 4 -9.82 15.91 1.08
N PRO A 5 -9.92 16.89 0.17
CA PRO A 5 -11.19 17.29 -0.44
C PRO A 5 -11.81 16.20 -1.31
N GLU A 6 -10.99 15.35 -1.94
CA GLU A 6 -11.47 14.27 -2.81
C GLU A 6 -12.26 13.20 -2.03
N TYR A 7 -11.93 13.00 -0.76
CA TYR A 7 -12.56 12.00 0.10
C TYR A 7 -13.48 12.60 1.17
N CYS A 8 -13.46 13.92 1.36
CA CYS A 8 -14.16 14.61 2.45
C CYS A 8 -13.80 14.07 3.85
N ILE A 9 -12.57 13.60 4.04
CA ILE A 9 -12.04 13.08 5.32
C ILE A 9 -10.65 13.64 5.60
N GLU A 10 -10.22 13.52 6.85
CA GLU A 10 -8.81 13.73 7.20
C GLU A 10 -7.98 12.50 6.83
N VAL A 11 -6.79 12.74 6.30
CA VAL A 11 -5.78 11.74 5.97
C VAL A 11 -4.45 12.10 6.67
N PRO A 12 -3.52 11.16 6.84
CA PRO A 12 -2.18 11.45 7.35
C PRO A 12 -1.47 12.53 6.54
N ASP A 13 -0.59 13.31 7.21
CA ASP A 13 0.08 14.46 6.60
C ASP A 13 1.00 14.08 5.45
N ASP A 14 1.53 12.87 5.47
CA ASP A 14 2.41 12.27 4.45
C ASP A 14 1.64 11.62 3.27
N PHE A 15 0.32 11.53 3.35
CA PHE A 15 -0.49 11.05 2.23
C PHE A 15 -0.42 12.03 1.04
N PRO A 16 -0.19 11.58 -0.21
CA PRO A 16 0.02 12.43 -1.39
C PRO A 16 -1.29 13.06 -1.91
N VAL A 17 -1.89 13.99 -1.14
CA VAL A 17 -3.19 14.64 -1.47
C VAL A 17 -3.13 15.39 -2.78
N GLU A 18 -2.05 16.14 -3.03
CA GLU A 18 -1.92 16.99 -4.22
C GLU A 18 -1.84 16.15 -5.49
N GLU A 19 -1.06 15.08 -5.44
CA GLU A 19 -0.92 14.13 -6.55
C GLU A 19 -2.23 13.38 -6.80
N LEU A 20 -2.95 13.02 -5.73
CA LEU A 20 -4.27 12.41 -5.87
C LEU A 20 -5.26 13.36 -6.51
N THR A 21 -5.33 14.61 -6.06
CA THR A 21 -6.25 15.62 -6.63
C THR A 21 -5.96 15.84 -8.10
N THR A 22 -4.68 15.96 -8.46
CA THR A 22 -4.24 16.13 -9.86
C THR A 22 -4.62 14.90 -10.70
N PHE A 23 -4.35 13.70 -10.18
CA PHE A 23 -4.71 12.45 -10.84
C PHE A 23 -6.22 12.31 -11.06
N MET A 24 -7.02 12.63 -10.04
CA MET A 24 -8.49 12.57 -10.12
C MET A 24 -9.03 13.58 -11.13
N ALA A 25 -8.48 14.78 -11.18
CA ALA A 25 -8.87 15.79 -12.17
C ALA A 25 -8.55 15.34 -13.62
N ALA A 26 -7.35 14.82 -13.84
CA ALA A 26 -6.93 14.28 -15.14
C ALA A 26 -7.81 13.09 -15.56
N ALA A 27 -8.05 12.15 -14.68
CA ALA A 27 -8.89 10.99 -14.98
C ALA A 27 -10.34 11.37 -15.27
N ARG A 28 -10.91 12.34 -14.54
CA ARG A 28 -12.26 12.87 -14.81
C ARG A 28 -12.37 13.47 -16.20
N SER A 29 -11.37 14.21 -16.66
CA SER A 29 -11.38 14.81 -18.00
C SER A 29 -11.45 13.78 -19.14
N VAL A 30 -10.96 12.57 -18.89
CA VAL A 30 -10.99 11.45 -19.85
C VAL A 30 -12.23 10.58 -19.67
N LEU A 31 -12.50 10.11 -18.46
CA LEU A 31 -13.51 9.08 -18.18
C LEU A 31 -14.96 9.59 -18.20
N LEU A 32 -15.17 10.91 -18.14
CA LEU A 32 -16.51 11.51 -18.13
C LEU A 32 -16.92 12.09 -19.50
N GLN A 33 -16.18 11.79 -20.55
CA GLN A 33 -16.45 12.33 -21.89
C GLN A 33 -16.70 11.22 -22.93
N PRO A 34 -17.78 11.30 -23.73
CA PRO A 34 -18.93 12.21 -23.61
C PRO A 34 -19.92 11.79 -22.50
N GLU A 35 -19.87 10.54 -22.05
CA GLU A 35 -20.74 9.99 -21.03
C GLU A 35 -19.93 9.12 -20.07
N LYS A 36 -20.47 8.90 -18.85
CA LYS A 36 -19.87 8.00 -17.86
C LYS A 36 -19.88 6.55 -18.34
N GLY A 37 -18.74 6.07 -18.79
CA GLY A 37 -18.54 4.66 -19.11
C GLY A 37 -18.51 3.74 -17.87
N PRO A 38 -18.54 2.41 -18.06
CA PRO A 38 -18.38 1.44 -16.98
C PRO A 38 -17.04 1.61 -16.26
N GLU A 39 -16.00 2.07 -16.93
CA GLU A 39 -14.66 2.30 -16.40
C GLU A 39 -14.68 3.32 -15.25
N TRP A 40 -15.56 4.34 -15.34
CA TRP A 40 -15.70 5.33 -14.27
C TRP A 40 -16.11 4.73 -12.94
N ARG A 41 -17.00 3.73 -12.91
CA ARG A 41 -17.47 3.11 -11.67
C ARG A 41 -16.35 2.35 -10.99
N GLU A 42 -15.61 1.58 -11.76
CA GLU A 42 -14.46 0.80 -11.28
C GLU A 42 -13.35 1.75 -10.78
N PHE A 43 -13.04 2.78 -11.54
CA PHE A 43 -12.07 3.79 -11.17
C PHE A 43 -12.46 4.51 -9.88
N ALA A 44 -13.66 5.07 -9.80
CA ALA A 44 -14.12 5.84 -8.64
C ALA A 44 -14.21 4.98 -7.38
N GLY A 45 -14.69 3.73 -7.50
CA GLY A 45 -14.73 2.80 -6.38
C GLY A 45 -13.36 2.46 -5.83
N ALA A 46 -12.38 2.23 -6.71
CA ALA A 46 -11.03 1.90 -6.29
C ALA A 46 -10.28 3.11 -5.71
N THR A 47 -10.40 4.28 -6.32
CA THR A 47 -9.73 5.50 -5.84
C THR A 47 -10.22 5.92 -4.47
N ASN A 48 -11.50 5.77 -4.16
CA ASN A 48 -12.05 6.06 -2.83
C ASN A 48 -11.39 5.20 -1.72
N LEU A 49 -10.93 4.01 -2.06
CA LEU A 49 -10.31 3.11 -1.09
C LEU A 49 -8.83 3.43 -0.83
N ILE A 50 -8.15 4.19 -1.68
CA ILE A 50 -6.72 4.49 -1.51
C ILE A 50 -6.48 5.23 -0.20
N GLY A 51 -7.13 6.39 -0.01
CA GLY A 51 -6.95 7.20 1.20
C GLY A 51 -7.46 6.53 2.47
N TRP A 52 -8.57 5.81 2.39
CA TRP A 52 -9.12 5.07 3.53
C TRP A 52 -8.16 3.97 4.01
N ARG A 53 -7.60 3.21 3.09
CA ARG A 53 -6.66 2.12 3.40
C ARG A 53 -5.31 2.65 3.86
N TYR A 54 -4.83 3.75 3.25
CA TYR A 54 -3.64 4.42 3.72
C TYR A 54 -3.80 4.90 5.17
N ARG A 55 -4.90 5.60 5.47
CA ARG A 55 -5.22 6.06 6.82
C ARG A 55 -5.30 4.90 7.81
N ALA A 56 -6.02 3.83 7.46
CA ALA A 56 -6.11 2.65 8.32
C ALA A 56 -4.73 2.03 8.61
N SER A 57 -3.86 1.93 7.60
CA SER A 57 -2.48 1.46 7.79
C SER A 57 -1.68 2.34 8.74
N THR A 58 -1.81 3.68 8.62
CA THR A 58 -1.12 4.65 9.48
C THR A 58 -1.65 4.62 10.92
N GLU A 59 -2.97 4.54 11.11
CA GLU A 59 -3.58 4.46 12.43
C GLU A 59 -3.14 3.17 13.15
N ASP A 60 -3.14 2.04 12.47
CA ASP A 60 -2.69 0.77 13.04
C ASP A 60 -1.17 0.79 13.32
N TRP A 61 -0.36 1.40 12.47
CA TRP A 61 1.06 1.64 12.76
C TRP A 61 1.25 2.48 14.03
N THR A 62 0.49 3.56 14.18
CA THR A 62 0.55 4.43 15.37
C THR A 62 0.17 3.64 16.63
N ILE A 63 -0.89 2.84 16.58
CA ILE A 63 -1.31 1.98 17.70
C ILE A 63 -0.19 1.00 18.09
N TYR A 64 0.48 0.38 17.13
CA TYR A 64 1.61 -0.52 17.40
C TYR A 64 2.76 0.21 18.08
N LYS A 65 3.17 1.36 17.51
CA LYS A 65 4.28 2.20 18.00
C LYS A 65 4.02 2.67 19.44
N ASP A 66 2.83 3.21 19.70
CA ASP A 66 2.45 3.67 21.05
C ASP A 66 2.43 2.51 22.05
N CYS A 67 1.86 1.39 21.67
CA CYS A 67 1.83 0.20 22.52
C CYS A 67 3.25 -0.31 22.81
N TRP A 68 4.18 -0.23 21.86
CA TRP A 68 5.57 -0.58 22.06
C TRP A 68 6.29 0.38 22.99
N LEU A 69 6.14 1.70 22.76
CA LEU A 69 6.78 2.73 23.57
C LEU A 69 6.31 2.71 25.04
N GLN A 70 5.02 2.41 25.26
CA GLN A 70 4.45 2.35 26.61
C GLN A 70 4.85 1.09 27.39
N ASN A 71 4.94 -0.05 26.72
CA ASN A 71 5.08 -1.35 27.40
C ASN A 71 6.44 -2.01 27.17
N GLY A 72 7.28 -1.50 26.28
CA GLY A 72 8.56 -2.10 25.93
C GLY A 72 8.41 -3.55 25.46
N PRO A 73 9.38 -4.40 25.74
CA PRO A 73 9.31 -5.84 25.44
C PRO A 73 8.40 -6.62 26.40
N ALA A 74 7.90 -5.99 27.47
CA ALA A 74 7.00 -6.65 28.43
C ALA A 74 5.70 -7.08 27.73
N VAL A 75 5.30 -8.33 27.93
CA VAL A 75 4.21 -8.96 27.18
C VAL A 75 3.23 -9.59 28.16
N ASN A 76 2.12 -8.93 28.42
CA ASN A 76 0.92 -9.61 28.84
C ASN A 76 0.09 -9.97 27.60
N HIS A 77 -0.87 -10.86 27.74
CA HIS A 77 -1.68 -11.34 26.62
C HIS A 77 -2.44 -10.23 25.89
N GLU A 78 -2.93 -9.23 26.63
CA GLU A 78 -3.66 -8.10 26.03
C GLU A 78 -2.73 -7.20 25.19
N THR A 79 -1.55 -6.88 25.70
CA THR A 79 -0.53 -6.13 24.97
C THR A 79 -0.08 -6.86 23.70
N LEU A 80 0.13 -8.18 23.82
CA LEU A 80 0.49 -9.00 22.65
C LEU A 80 -0.62 -8.99 21.60
N TYR A 81 -1.87 -9.17 22.02
CA TYR A 81 -3.03 -9.15 21.14
C TYR A 81 -3.13 -7.79 20.40
N ARG A 82 -3.02 -6.68 21.12
CA ARG A 82 -3.09 -5.32 20.52
C ARG A 82 -1.99 -5.10 19.49
N ARG A 83 -0.75 -5.51 19.79
CA ARG A 83 0.37 -5.40 18.85
C ARG A 83 0.16 -6.23 17.60
N GLN A 84 -0.22 -7.48 17.74
CA GLN A 84 -0.44 -8.37 16.60
C GLN A 84 -1.61 -7.89 15.73
N ARG A 85 -2.71 -7.45 16.37
CA ARG A 85 -3.84 -6.88 15.64
C ARG A 85 -3.43 -5.62 14.85
N ALA A 86 -2.69 -4.73 15.46
CA ALA A 86 -2.23 -3.49 14.83
C ALA A 86 -1.27 -3.78 13.66
N LEU A 87 -0.30 -4.69 13.81
CA LEU A 87 0.55 -5.10 12.70
C LEU A 87 -0.24 -5.75 11.56
N PHE A 88 -1.18 -6.62 11.89
CA PHE A 88 -2.07 -7.22 10.89
C PHE A 88 -2.83 -6.16 10.09
N GLY A 89 -3.42 -5.17 10.79
CA GLY A 89 -4.14 -4.07 10.17
C GLY A 89 -3.24 -3.20 9.30
N MET A 90 -2.07 -2.81 9.82
CA MET A 90 -1.06 -2.04 9.08
C MET A 90 -0.72 -2.71 7.73
N PHE A 91 -0.26 -3.96 7.76
CA PHE A 91 0.20 -4.64 6.55
C PHE A 91 -0.94 -4.99 5.59
N THR A 92 -2.10 -5.39 6.11
CA THR A 92 -3.26 -5.69 5.27
C THR A 92 -3.76 -4.43 4.57
N SER A 93 -3.90 -3.32 5.29
CA SER A 93 -4.37 -2.05 4.74
C SER A 93 -3.36 -1.43 3.79
N GLY A 94 -2.05 -1.47 4.10
CA GLY A 94 -1.01 -0.92 3.24
C GLY A 94 -0.90 -1.67 1.90
N VAL A 95 -0.89 -2.99 1.90
CA VAL A 95 -0.93 -3.79 0.66
C VAL A 95 -2.19 -3.49 -0.13
N SER A 96 -3.34 -3.49 0.52
CA SER A 96 -4.62 -3.22 -0.13
C SER A 96 -4.72 -1.78 -0.67
N CYS A 97 -3.97 -0.83 -0.08
CA CYS A 97 -3.87 0.53 -0.61
C CYS A 97 -3.20 0.55 -1.99
N VAL A 98 -2.05 -0.13 -2.13
CA VAL A 98 -1.34 -0.27 -3.42
C VAL A 98 -2.17 -1.06 -4.43
N GLU A 99 -2.84 -2.12 -4.01
CA GLU A 99 -3.75 -2.89 -4.86
C GLU A 99 -4.92 -2.04 -5.36
N SER A 100 -5.49 -1.14 -4.53
CA SER A 100 -6.54 -0.21 -4.95
C SER A 100 -6.05 0.82 -5.96
N ALA A 101 -4.85 1.39 -5.74
CA ALA A 101 -4.24 2.30 -6.70
C ALA A 101 -4.00 1.58 -8.04
N THR A 102 -3.47 0.36 -8.00
CA THR A 102 -3.27 -0.48 -9.19
C THR A 102 -4.56 -0.77 -9.93
N TYR A 103 -5.63 -1.09 -9.20
CA TYR A 103 -6.94 -1.37 -9.80
C TYR A 103 -7.54 -0.11 -10.45
N ALA A 104 -7.44 1.04 -9.78
CA ALA A 104 -7.87 2.32 -10.36
C ALA A 104 -7.12 2.64 -11.65
N LEU A 105 -5.80 2.44 -11.67
CA LEU A 105 -4.97 2.62 -12.88
C LEU A 105 -5.34 1.64 -13.99
N ALA A 106 -5.70 0.40 -13.67
CA ALA A 106 -6.18 -0.58 -14.64
C ALA A 106 -7.53 -0.19 -15.24
N ALA A 107 -8.46 0.29 -14.40
CA ALA A 107 -9.75 0.80 -14.86
C ALA A 107 -9.58 2.02 -15.78
N LEU A 108 -8.70 2.97 -15.41
CA LEU A 108 -8.34 4.11 -16.26
C LEU A 108 -7.72 3.66 -17.59
N ALA A 109 -6.76 2.74 -17.55
CA ALA A 109 -6.07 2.22 -18.74
C ALA A 109 -7.02 1.46 -19.70
N SER A 110 -8.16 0.97 -19.21
CA SER A 110 -9.13 0.28 -20.06
C SER A 110 -9.90 1.21 -20.98
N HIS A 111 -9.97 2.50 -20.65
CA HIS A 111 -10.65 3.48 -21.48
C HIS A 111 -10.01 3.59 -22.89
N PRO A 112 -10.82 3.64 -23.98
CA PRO A 112 -10.30 3.68 -25.35
C PRO A 112 -9.36 4.87 -25.63
N GLY A 113 -9.61 6.03 -25.01
CA GLY A 113 -8.77 7.23 -25.14
C GLY A 113 -7.45 7.17 -24.36
N VAL A 114 -7.21 6.12 -23.55
CA VAL A 114 -6.01 5.96 -22.72
C VAL A 114 -5.11 4.85 -23.28
N ALA A 115 -5.31 3.62 -22.88
CA ALA A 115 -4.50 2.50 -23.34
C ALA A 115 -5.33 1.36 -23.95
N SER A 116 -6.66 1.44 -23.85
CA SER A 116 -7.61 0.47 -24.44
C SER A 116 -7.27 -0.99 -24.08
N ILE A 117 -6.92 -1.23 -22.82
CA ILE A 117 -6.70 -2.61 -22.35
C ILE A 117 -8.04 -3.28 -22.07
N ARG A 118 -8.11 -4.59 -22.25
CA ARG A 118 -9.25 -5.36 -21.77
C ARG A 118 -9.25 -5.37 -20.23
N PHE A 119 -10.39 -5.08 -19.58
CA PHE A 119 -10.54 -5.09 -18.12
C PHE A 119 -11.89 -5.71 -17.71
N ASP A 120 -12.11 -6.93 -18.15
CA ASP A 120 -13.30 -7.73 -17.81
C ASP A 120 -13.21 -8.32 -16.40
N SER A 121 -14.28 -9.01 -15.99
CA SER A 121 -14.41 -9.59 -14.65
C SER A 121 -13.28 -10.58 -14.29
N GLN A 122 -12.65 -11.25 -15.26
CA GLN A 122 -11.51 -12.10 -15.00
C GLN A 122 -10.26 -11.27 -14.69
N ARG A 123 -9.96 -10.27 -15.53
CA ARG A 123 -8.82 -9.36 -15.29
C ARG A 123 -8.98 -8.52 -14.03
N GLN A 124 -10.20 -8.14 -13.68
CA GLN A 124 -10.50 -7.46 -12.41
C GLN A 124 -10.08 -8.31 -11.21
N ARG A 125 -10.42 -9.63 -11.21
CA ARG A 125 -9.99 -10.55 -10.15
C ARG A 125 -8.49 -10.79 -10.10
N ASP A 126 -7.84 -10.81 -11.26
CA ASP A 126 -6.41 -11.08 -11.40
C ASP A 126 -5.54 -9.82 -11.30
N CYS A 127 -6.16 -8.64 -11.08
CA CYS A 127 -5.47 -7.37 -11.09
C CYS A 127 -4.43 -7.29 -9.97
N SER A 128 -3.20 -7.06 -10.37
CA SER A 128 -2.06 -6.83 -9.48
C SER A 128 -1.04 -5.92 -10.18
N PRO A 129 -0.09 -5.31 -9.46
CA PRO A 129 0.93 -4.47 -10.07
C PRO A 129 1.66 -5.16 -11.25
N ALA A 130 2.07 -6.40 -11.07
CA ALA A 130 2.76 -7.16 -12.11
C ALA A 130 1.86 -7.47 -13.32
N ARG A 131 0.58 -7.78 -13.09
CA ARG A 131 -0.37 -8.03 -14.17
C ARG A 131 -0.68 -6.75 -14.94
N LEU A 132 -0.94 -5.64 -14.24
CA LEU A 132 -1.19 -4.36 -14.89
C LEU A 132 0.00 -3.95 -15.75
N ARG A 133 1.23 -4.01 -15.22
CA ARG A 133 2.45 -3.74 -16.00
C ARG A 133 2.45 -4.50 -17.33
N ASN A 134 2.20 -5.81 -17.29
CA ASN A 134 2.20 -6.64 -18.50
C ASN A 134 1.07 -6.28 -19.47
N TRP A 135 -0.09 -5.82 -18.97
CA TRP A 135 -1.23 -5.46 -19.84
C TRP A 135 -1.04 -4.13 -20.57
N ILE A 136 -0.26 -3.21 -19.98
CA ILE A 136 0.01 -1.89 -20.56
C ILE A 136 1.37 -1.79 -21.26
N GLU A 137 2.19 -2.83 -21.20
CA GLU A 137 3.48 -2.87 -21.87
C GLU A 137 3.34 -2.61 -23.38
N GLY A 138 4.21 -1.78 -23.93
CA GLY A 138 4.16 -1.36 -25.32
C GLY A 138 3.09 -0.31 -25.68
N LYS A 139 2.28 0.15 -24.72
CA LYS A 139 1.33 1.24 -24.93
C LYS A 139 2.05 2.59 -24.85
N PRO A 140 1.95 3.47 -25.88
CA PRO A 140 2.76 4.70 -25.95
C PRO A 140 2.60 5.63 -24.74
N LYS A 141 1.35 5.81 -24.26
CA LYS A 141 1.05 6.68 -23.11
C LYS A 141 1.44 6.06 -21.76
N ALA A 142 1.72 4.77 -21.70
CA ALA A 142 1.89 4.05 -20.45
C ALA A 142 3.36 3.86 -20.02
N GLN A 143 4.33 4.41 -20.74
CA GLN A 143 5.74 4.16 -20.51
C GLN A 143 6.18 4.50 -19.07
N ASN A 144 5.80 5.68 -18.54
CA ASN A 144 6.11 6.06 -17.16
C ASN A 144 5.44 5.10 -16.16
N LEU A 145 4.17 4.75 -16.37
CA LEU A 145 3.48 3.82 -15.48
C LEU A 145 4.11 2.42 -15.50
N VAL A 146 4.54 1.91 -16.67
CA VAL A 146 5.29 0.64 -16.79
C VAL A 146 6.56 0.70 -15.97
N GLU A 147 7.31 1.81 -16.04
CA GLU A 147 8.54 2.00 -15.25
C GLU A 147 8.25 1.99 -13.74
N GLN A 148 7.26 2.74 -13.26
CA GLN A 148 6.91 2.77 -11.84
C GLN A 148 6.42 1.41 -11.33
N LEU A 149 5.59 0.71 -12.10
CA LEU A 149 5.15 -0.65 -11.75
C LEU A 149 6.31 -1.66 -11.76
N SER A 150 7.30 -1.48 -12.63
CA SER A 150 8.49 -2.32 -12.65
C SER A 150 9.33 -2.09 -11.39
N LYS A 151 9.56 -0.83 -11.01
CA LYS A 151 10.24 -0.47 -9.75
C LYS A 151 9.51 -1.07 -8.54
N LEU A 152 8.18 -0.93 -8.49
CA LEU A 152 7.35 -1.51 -7.43
C LEU A 152 7.53 -3.03 -7.36
N CYS A 153 7.38 -3.75 -8.47
CA CYS A 153 7.46 -5.21 -8.49
C CYS A 153 8.84 -5.78 -8.14
N THR A 154 9.91 -5.01 -8.35
CA THR A 154 11.29 -5.41 -8.01
C THR A 154 11.74 -4.94 -6.63
N SER A 155 11.00 -4.03 -5.98
CA SER A 155 11.33 -3.49 -4.67
C SER A 155 11.35 -4.57 -3.58
N GLU A 156 12.42 -4.57 -2.79
CA GLU A 156 12.50 -5.44 -1.60
C GLU A 156 11.47 -5.03 -0.53
N ASP A 157 11.18 -3.73 -0.41
CA ASP A 157 10.16 -3.24 0.52
C ASP A 157 8.77 -3.77 0.14
N TRP A 158 8.42 -3.79 -1.16
CA TRP A 158 7.16 -4.39 -1.62
C TRP A 158 7.07 -5.87 -1.31
N LYS A 159 8.15 -6.60 -1.57
CA LYS A 159 8.21 -8.02 -1.24
C LYS A 159 8.04 -8.26 0.25
N LEU A 160 8.64 -7.41 1.07
CA LEU A 160 8.50 -7.48 2.53
C LEU A 160 7.08 -7.16 2.99
N TRP A 161 6.42 -6.12 2.43
CA TRP A 161 5.01 -5.84 2.69
C TRP A 161 4.11 -7.05 2.40
N ILE A 162 4.28 -7.65 1.24
CA ILE A 162 3.51 -8.84 0.81
C ILE A 162 3.81 -10.04 1.72
N ASP A 163 5.08 -10.29 2.03
CA ASP A 163 5.48 -11.42 2.88
C ASP A 163 4.89 -11.29 4.30
N LEU A 164 5.02 -10.11 4.92
CA LEU A 164 4.47 -9.87 6.25
C LEU A 164 2.94 -9.98 6.27
N ARG A 165 2.25 -9.40 5.29
CA ARG A 165 0.80 -9.56 5.13
C ARG A 165 0.41 -11.04 5.00
N ASN A 166 1.11 -11.79 4.15
CA ASN A 166 0.80 -13.20 3.89
C ASN A 166 1.04 -14.09 5.11
N ARG A 167 2.12 -13.84 5.86
CA ARG A 167 2.39 -14.56 7.12
C ARG A 167 1.25 -14.39 8.10
N MET A 168 0.79 -13.15 8.28
CA MET A 168 -0.29 -12.83 9.23
C MET A 168 -1.67 -13.34 8.77
N SER A 169 -1.95 -13.33 7.46
CA SER A 169 -3.26 -13.70 6.92
C SER A 169 -3.47 -15.21 6.78
N HIS A 170 -2.41 -15.98 6.57
CA HIS A 170 -2.55 -17.37 6.11
C HIS A 170 -1.85 -18.42 6.96
N ARG A 171 -0.98 -18.07 7.90
CA ARG A 171 -0.03 -19.05 8.46
C ARG A 171 0.10 -19.11 9.97
N SER A 172 -0.73 -18.53 10.76
CA SER A 172 -0.56 -18.40 12.21
C SER A 172 0.06 -17.06 12.65
N ASN A 173 -0.06 -16.78 13.94
CA ASN A 173 0.62 -15.64 14.56
C ASN A 173 2.10 -15.64 14.19
N LEU A 174 2.64 -14.48 13.82
CA LEU A 174 4.07 -14.34 13.65
C LEU A 174 4.76 -14.80 14.92
N PRO A 175 5.52 -15.90 14.90
CA PRO A 175 6.25 -16.31 16.07
C PRO A 175 7.21 -15.18 16.43
N THR A 176 6.99 -14.58 17.58
CA THR A 176 7.77 -13.43 18.04
C THR A 176 8.72 -13.89 19.11
N ILE A 177 10.02 -13.72 18.87
CA ILE A 177 11.04 -13.93 19.89
C ILE A 177 11.26 -12.60 20.61
N VAL A 178 10.89 -12.56 21.88
CA VAL A 178 11.18 -11.41 22.73
C VAL A 178 12.42 -11.73 23.55
N ARG A 179 13.47 -10.95 23.37
CA ARG A 179 14.69 -11.06 24.15
C ARG A 179 14.65 -10.05 25.29
N GLY A 180 14.53 -10.54 26.51
CA GLY A 180 14.60 -9.72 27.71
C GLY A 180 16.00 -9.75 28.33
N ALA A 181 16.36 -8.71 29.08
CA ALA A 181 17.54 -8.69 29.91
C ALA A 181 17.16 -9.21 31.35
N VAL A 182 18.03 -10.01 31.94
CA VAL A 182 17.89 -10.46 33.29
C VAL A 182 18.95 -9.77 34.17
N GLY A 183 18.57 -9.33 35.37
CA GLY A 183 19.53 -8.75 36.32
C GLY A 183 19.88 -7.26 36.09
N GLY A 184 18.96 -6.46 35.55
CA GLY A 184 19.12 -5.00 35.43
C GLY A 184 20.00 -4.56 34.26
N ALA A 185 20.45 -5.46 33.39
CA ALA A 185 21.11 -5.08 32.15
C ALA A 185 20.11 -4.42 31.18
N PRO A 186 20.51 -3.44 30.36
CA PRO A 186 19.64 -2.86 29.36
C PRO A 186 19.17 -3.95 28.38
N PRO A 187 17.92 -3.89 27.89
CA PRO A 187 17.44 -4.83 26.89
C PRO A 187 18.32 -4.72 25.62
N PRO A 188 18.56 -5.83 24.92
CA PRO A 188 19.34 -5.81 23.69
C PRO A 188 18.68 -4.89 22.65
N ALA A 189 19.49 -4.22 21.84
CA ALA A 189 19.03 -3.28 20.81
C ALA A 189 17.99 -3.89 19.82
N LYS A 190 18.02 -5.22 19.67
CA LYS A 190 17.01 -6.00 18.90
C LYS A 190 16.17 -6.85 19.87
N ALA A 191 15.28 -6.18 20.59
CA ALA A 191 14.43 -6.86 21.60
C ALA A 191 13.29 -7.68 20.96
N LEU A 192 12.93 -7.40 19.72
CA LEU A 192 11.89 -8.10 18.96
C LEU A 192 12.45 -8.68 17.66
N GLU A 193 12.19 -9.95 17.44
CA GLU A 193 12.53 -10.64 16.21
C GLU A 193 11.35 -11.51 15.78
N PHE A 194 10.95 -11.41 14.51
CA PHE A 194 10.04 -12.37 13.92
C PHE A 194 10.83 -13.61 13.53
N ALA A 195 10.46 -14.75 14.09
CA ALA A 195 11.16 -15.99 13.86
C ALA A 195 11.18 -16.38 12.38
N ALA A 196 12.26 -17.03 11.97
CA ALA A 196 12.36 -17.66 10.67
C ALA A 196 11.21 -18.64 10.43
N THR A 197 10.73 -18.69 9.19
CA THR A 197 9.85 -19.76 8.71
C THR A 197 10.64 -20.65 7.74
N SER A 198 10.04 -21.75 7.28
CA SER A 198 10.68 -22.62 6.27
C SER A 198 11.04 -21.91 4.96
N SER A 199 10.44 -20.75 4.69
CA SER A 199 10.59 -20.02 3.44
C SER A 199 11.20 -18.62 3.59
N THR A 200 11.39 -18.13 4.83
CA THR A 200 11.84 -16.76 5.06
C THR A 200 12.77 -16.68 6.26
N PRO A 201 13.86 -15.88 6.17
CA PRO A 201 14.78 -15.66 7.28
C PRO A 201 14.11 -14.93 8.45
N PRO A 202 14.71 -14.94 9.64
CA PRO A 202 14.26 -14.11 10.75
C PRO A 202 14.35 -12.63 10.37
N LEU A 203 13.38 -11.84 10.82
CA LEU A 203 13.29 -10.42 10.55
C LEU A 203 13.29 -9.65 11.88
N ALA A 204 14.20 -8.69 12.04
CA ALA A 204 14.14 -7.77 13.16
C ALA A 204 12.87 -6.91 13.04
N GLY A 205 12.00 -6.99 14.06
CA GLY A 205 10.78 -6.21 14.14
C GLY A 205 11.02 -4.89 14.86
N ASP A 206 11.95 -4.07 14.38
CA ASP A 206 12.23 -2.77 14.96
C ASP A 206 11.30 -1.67 14.41
N LEU A 207 11.14 -0.60 15.19
CA LEU A 207 10.28 0.52 14.82
C LEU A 207 10.82 1.24 13.59
N ASP A 208 12.15 1.32 13.42
CA ASP A 208 12.80 2.01 12.31
C ASP A 208 12.49 1.32 10.98
N LEU A 209 12.47 -0.02 10.98
CA LEU A 209 12.06 -0.78 9.80
C LEU A 209 10.63 -0.43 9.37
N PHE A 210 9.69 -0.38 10.33
CA PHE A 210 8.30 -0.10 10.02
C PHE A 210 8.06 1.36 9.64
N ASP A 211 8.76 2.30 10.26
CA ASP A 211 8.75 3.71 9.83
C ASP A 211 9.28 3.82 8.37
N THR A 212 10.36 3.11 8.03
CA THR A 212 10.91 3.06 6.66
C THR A 212 9.90 2.50 5.67
N LEU A 213 9.24 1.40 6.01
CA LEU A 213 8.19 0.80 5.16
C LEU A 213 7.00 1.73 4.96
N HIS A 214 6.62 2.49 5.99
CA HIS A 214 5.53 3.46 5.88
C HIS A 214 5.89 4.64 4.97
N VAL A 215 7.09 5.20 5.10
CA VAL A 215 7.62 6.24 4.20
C VAL A 215 7.69 5.73 2.76
N TRP A 216 8.13 4.50 2.56
CA TRP A 216 8.16 3.86 1.25
C TRP A 216 6.76 3.75 0.64
N LEU A 217 5.74 3.41 1.44
CA LEU A 217 4.35 3.32 0.98
C LEU A 217 3.85 4.66 0.45
N ALA A 218 4.07 5.77 1.20
CA ALA A 218 3.72 7.12 0.77
C ALA A 218 4.39 7.51 -0.57
N SER A 219 5.70 7.28 -0.66
CA SER A 219 6.49 7.58 -1.85
C SER A 219 6.04 6.77 -3.08
N THR A 220 5.72 5.49 -2.87
CA THR A 220 5.22 4.60 -3.93
C THR A 220 3.86 5.06 -4.44
N LEU A 221 2.93 5.39 -3.55
CA LEU A 221 1.63 5.92 -3.94
C LEU A 221 1.76 7.23 -4.73
N LYS A 222 2.61 8.15 -4.26
CA LYS A 222 2.92 9.39 -4.96
C LYS A 222 3.37 9.12 -6.40
N SER A 223 4.33 8.23 -6.58
CA SER A 223 4.87 7.87 -7.90
C SER A 223 3.83 7.25 -8.82
N LEU A 224 2.96 6.39 -8.30
CA LEU A 224 1.88 5.76 -9.06
C LEU A 224 0.81 6.79 -9.48
N LEU A 225 0.46 7.74 -8.61
CA LEU A 225 -0.52 8.79 -8.90
C LEU A 225 0.00 9.76 -9.97
N ILE A 226 1.28 10.14 -9.90
CA ILE A 226 1.94 10.96 -10.93
C ILE A 226 1.91 10.22 -12.27
N ALA A 227 2.34 8.97 -12.31
CA ALA A 227 2.34 8.16 -13.53
C ALA A 227 0.92 7.94 -14.09
N GLY A 228 -0.09 7.87 -13.20
CA GLY A 228 -1.51 7.83 -13.59
C GLY A 228 -1.99 9.14 -14.23
N THR A 229 -1.49 10.27 -13.74
CA THR A 229 -1.76 11.59 -14.35
C THR A 229 -1.16 11.66 -15.77
N ASP A 230 0.08 11.23 -15.93
CA ASP A 230 0.77 11.20 -17.23
C ASP A 230 0.04 10.32 -18.25
N LEU A 231 -0.54 9.20 -17.77
CA LEU A 231 -1.33 8.28 -18.60
C LEU A 231 -2.57 8.95 -19.22
N CYS A 232 -3.13 9.99 -18.56
CA CYS A 232 -4.26 10.76 -19.07
C CYS A 232 -3.85 11.81 -20.11
N GLY A 233 -2.58 12.21 -20.15
CA GLY A 233 -2.08 13.27 -21.04
C GLY A 233 -2.08 12.83 -22.50
N ASP A 234 -2.24 13.82 -23.40
CA ASP A 234 -1.91 13.62 -24.81
C ASP A 234 -0.39 13.48 -24.89
N GLY A 235 0.08 12.27 -25.25
CA GLY A 235 1.52 11.96 -25.33
C GLY A 235 2.26 13.02 -26.18
N ARG A 236 2.86 13.98 -25.48
CA ARG A 236 3.79 14.96 -26.07
C ARG A 236 5.19 14.41 -26.03
#